data_52627fd401776b2641433d22717a57e3
#
_entry.id   52627fd401776b2641433d22717a57e3
#
_cell.length_a   1.000
_cell.length_b   1.000
_cell.length_c   1.000
_cell.angle_alpha   90.00
_cell.angle_beta   90.00
_cell.angle_gamma   90.00
#
_symmetry.space_group_name_H-M   'P 1'
#
loop_
_entity.id
_entity.type
_entity.pdbx_description
1 polymer ?
#
loop_
_entity_poly.entity_id
_entity_poly.type
_entity_poly.pdbx_seq_one_letter_code
_entity_poly.pdbx_strand_id
1 'polypeptide(L)'
;MRKRFVRRNWHKVLEVAFFAIVTSTTFFMISIKLDHCIPKTDASYMSYHRARCQENEYSPMATLFFNTEGGTIRAMLSKGVKMTTTENLAFLTSWYVLFSTTYGIQVPSGIFLPGIIIGLSVGQLYGNLYTWAFPSQAEQLSYLLVGAHAMLVSYCHLTYSLAVIMLETTQSINLFIPMIFATIVSLSVSKHFSRSLYDIALRTKNIPLLREQVPFQNRLARAFEVCTKPPLTLQCMCPV
;
A
#
# COMPACT_ATOMS: atom_id res chain seq x y z
N MET A 1 12.20 -19.74 3.53
CA MET A 1 12.18 -20.42 4.85
C MET A 1 10.77 -20.66 5.41
N ARG A 2 9.84 -19.75 5.29
CA ARG A 2 8.46 -19.84 5.84
C ARG A 2 7.64 -21.04 5.30
N LYS A 3 7.77 -21.42 4.03
CA LYS A 3 7.05 -22.57 3.42
C LYS A 3 7.32 -23.94 4.07
N ARG A 4 8.44 -24.14 4.75
CA ARG A 4 8.78 -25.43 5.39
C ARG A 4 8.14 -25.63 6.75
N PHE A 5 7.84 -24.54 7.48
CA PHE A 5 7.36 -24.60 8.86
C PHE A 5 5.83 -24.81 8.97
N VAL A 6 5.06 -24.37 7.95
CA VAL A 6 3.58 -24.33 8.01
C VAL A 6 2.97 -25.43 7.16
N ARG A 7 3.24 -26.70 7.48
CA ARG A 7 2.69 -27.85 6.74
C ARG A 7 1.34 -28.32 7.31
N ARG A 8 1.00 -27.99 8.54
CA ARG A 8 -0.21 -28.44 9.25
C ARG A 8 -1.20 -27.26 9.37
N ASN A 9 -2.47 -27.49 9.15
CA ASN A 9 -3.51 -26.44 9.16
C ASN A 9 -3.57 -25.65 10.48
N TRP A 10 -3.33 -26.30 11.60
CA TRP A 10 -3.27 -25.67 12.92
C TRP A 10 -2.17 -24.60 13.04
N HIS A 11 -1.00 -24.84 12.47
CA HIS A 11 0.09 -23.86 12.50
C HIS A 11 -0.25 -22.59 11.71
N LYS A 12 -1.06 -22.72 10.64
CA LYS A 12 -1.54 -21.57 9.87
C LYS A 12 -2.47 -20.68 10.70
N VAL A 13 -3.40 -21.30 11.43
CA VAL A 13 -4.32 -20.58 12.31
C VAL A 13 -3.58 -19.90 13.46
N LEU A 14 -2.63 -20.60 14.09
CA LEU A 14 -1.80 -20.02 15.14
C LEU A 14 -0.94 -18.86 14.65
N GLU A 15 -0.38 -18.97 13.43
CA GLU A 15 0.39 -17.89 12.82
C GLU A 15 -0.49 -16.63 12.63
N VAL A 16 -1.68 -16.79 12.07
CA VAL A 16 -2.62 -15.68 11.88
C VAL A 16 -3.05 -15.06 13.21
N ALA A 17 -3.39 -15.89 14.19
CA ALA A 17 -3.77 -15.41 15.53
C ALA A 17 -2.62 -14.65 16.21
N PHE A 18 -1.39 -15.15 16.11
CA PHE A 18 -0.23 -14.47 16.64
C PHE A 18 -0.03 -13.07 16.00
N PHE A 19 -0.08 -12.98 14.66
CA PHE A 19 0.05 -11.70 14.00
C PHE A 19 -1.10 -10.74 14.32
N ALA A 20 -2.35 -11.24 14.45
CA ALA A 20 -3.48 -10.43 14.85
C ALA A 20 -3.28 -9.82 16.26
N ILE A 21 -2.77 -10.60 17.22
CA ILE A 21 -2.47 -10.13 18.57
C ILE A 21 -1.34 -9.08 18.52
N VAL A 22 -0.27 -9.35 17.78
CA VAL A 22 0.88 -8.43 17.65
C VAL A 22 0.44 -7.10 17.02
N THR A 23 -0.33 -7.12 15.94
CA THR A 23 -0.81 -5.89 15.28
C THR A 23 -1.72 -5.08 16.20
N SER A 24 -2.68 -5.74 16.85
CA SER A 24 -3.61 -5.07 17.78
C SER A 24 -2.88 -4.45 18.96
N THR A 25 -1.93 -5.20 19.57
CA THR A 25 -1.13 -4.70 20.71
C THR A 25 -0.24 -3.54 20.28
N THR A 26 0.37 -3.59 19.11
CA THR A 26 1.23 -2.51 18.60
C THR A 26 0.42 -1.24 18.37
N PHE A 27 -0.74 -1.32 17.73
CA PHE A 27 -1.61 -0.16 17.50
C PHE A 27 -2.09 0.47 18.80
N PHE A 28 -2.48 -0.37 19.76
CA PHE A 28 -2.94 0.10 21.05
C PHE A 28 -1.81 0.77 21.85
N MET A 29 -0.63 0.17 21.89
CA MET A 29 0.53 0.72 22.63
C MET A 29 1.01 2.05 22.03
N ILE A 30 1.06 2.18 20.69
CA ILE A 30 1.47 3.42 20.04
C ILE A 30 0.42 4.52 20.30
N SER A 31 -0.86 4.18 20.20
CA SER A 31 -1.97 5.10 20.45
C SER A 31 -1.94 5.67 21.88
N ILE A 32 -1.53 4.87 22.87
CA ILE A 32 -1.42 5.32 24.27
C ILE A 32 -0.19 6.18 24.50
N LYS A 33 0.95 5.80 23.88
CA LYS A 33 2.23 6.51 24.12
C LYS A 33 2.27 7.88 23.43
N LEU A 34 1.60 8.02 22.29
CA LEU A 34 1.55 9.24 21.49
C LEU A 34 0.17 9.88 21.59
N ASP A 35 -0.40 9.92 22.79
CA ASP A 35 -1.71 10.52 23.05
C ASP A 35 -1.60 12.04 23.04
N HIS A 36 -1.89 12.65 21.90
CA HIS A 36 -1.98 14.10 21.71
C HIS A 36 -3.40 14.47 21.30
N CYS A 37 -4.02 15.37 22.04
CA CYS A 37 -5.39 15.80 21.79
C CYS A 37 -5.41 17.09 20.96
N ILE A 38 -6.19 17.09 19.88
CA ILE A 38 -6.37 18.24 19.00
C ILE A 38 -7.86 18.63 19.01
N PRO A 39 -8.20 19.94 19.11
CA PRO A 39 -9.57 20.38 19.04
C PRO A 39 -10.19 20.07 17.66
N LYS A 40 -11.45 19.66 17.67
CA LYS A 40 -12.20 19.39 16.43
C LYS A 40 -12.42 20.69 15.69
N THR A 41 -11.84 20.80 14.53
CA THR A 41 -12.23 21.79 13.52
C THR A 41 -13.33 21.15 12.65
N ASP A 42 -14.31 21.95 12.21
CA ASP A 42 -15.59 21.58 11.57
C ASP A 42 -15.56 20.62 10.35
N ALA A 43 -14.67 19.69 10.28
CA ALA A 43 -14.65 18.65 9.25
C ALA A 43 -15.69 17.56 9.57
N SER A 44 -16.94 17.83 9.27
CA SER A 44 -18.19 17.14 9.66
C SER A 44 -18.34 15.66 9.25
N TYR A 45 -17.43 15.06 8.54
CA TYR A 45 -17.67 13.74 7.92
C TYR A 45 -16.75 12.63 8.37
N MET A 46 -15.96 12.85 9.41
CA MET A 46 -14.97 11.87 9.82
C MET A 46 -15.30 11.24 11.17
N SER A 47 -15.23 9.93 11.24
CA SER A 47 -15.32 9.20 12.49
C SER A 47 -14.04 9.43 13.29
N TYR A 48 -14.02 10.46 14.13
CA TYR A 48 -12.94 10.75 15.05
C TYR A 48 -13.03 9.86 16.28
N HIS A 49 -11.94 9.20 16.62
CA HIS A 49 -11.84 8.43 17.86
C HIS A 49 -11.28 9.32 18.98
N ARG A 50 -12.03 9.39 20.08
CA ARG A 50 -11.68 10.25 21.22
C ARG A 50 -10.53 9.73 22.07
N ALA A 51 -10.29 8.42 22.07
CA ALA A 51 -9.37 7.76 23.00
C ALA A 51 -9.50 8.30 24.44
N ARG A 52 -8.58 9.13 24.90
CA ARG A 52 -8.57 9.74 26.26
C ARG A 52 -8.86 11.25 26.24
N CYS A 53 -9.26 11.82 25.10
CA CYS A 53 -9.48 13.25 24.94
C CYS A 53 -10.87 13.71 25.42
N GLN A 54 -11.01 15.02 25.71
CA GLN A 54 -12.26 15.66 26.13
C GLN A 54 -13.31 15.72 24.99
N GLU A 55 -14.53 16.15 25.30
CA GLU A 55 -15.66 16.04 24.37
C GLU A 55 -15.48 16.74 23.01
N ASN A 56 -14.71 17.82 22.95
CA ASN A 56 -14.44 18.59 21.72
C ASN A 56 -13.05 18.33 21.12
N GLU A 57 -12.38 17.30 21.59
CA GLU A 57 -11.04 16.93 21.12
C GLU A 57 -11.04 15.52 20.53
N TYR A 58 -10.02 15.22 19.74
CA TYR A 58 -9.80 13.88 19.21
C TYR A 58 -8.30 13.55 19.23
N SER A 59 -7.98 12.26 19.30
CA SER A 59 -6.61 11.78 19.16
C SER A 59 -6.34 11.41 17.70
N PRO A 60 -5.38 12.07 17.01
CA PRO A 60 -5.02 11.76 15.64
C PRO A 60 -4.57 10.32 15.46
N MET A 61 -3.73 9.83 16.37
CA MET A 61 -3.19 8.48 16.31
C MET A 61 -4.27 7.41 16.49
N ALA A 62 -5.18 7.59 17.45
CA ALA A 62 -6.31 6.69 17.63
C ALA A 62 -7.24 6.69 16.40
N THR A 63 -7.47 7.85 15.82
CA THR A 63 -8.29 7.99 14.60
C THR A 63 -7.66 7.25 13.41
N LEU A 64 -6.34 7.29 13.26
CA LEU A 64 -5.66 6.65 12.14
C LEU A 64 -5.51 5.13 12.32
N PHE A 65 -5.30 4.64 13.54
CA PHE A 65 -5.09 3.21 13.79
C PHE A 65 -6.40 2.42 13.95
N PHE A 66 -7.45 3.02 14.50
CA PHE A 66 -8.71 2.31 14.77
C PHE A 66 -9.78 2.52 13.71
N ASN A 67 -9.51 3.33 12.69
CA ASN A 67 -10.37 3.44 11.52
C ASN A 67 -10.11 2.30 10.52
N THR A 68 -11.05 2.12 9.58
CA THR A 68 -10.81 1.28 8.41
C THR A 68 -9.70 1.88 7.55
N GLU A 69 -9.00 1.05 6.76
CA GLU A 69 -7.92 1.54 5.86
C GLU A 69 -8.39 2.69 4.95
N GLY A 70 -9.60 2.58 4.38
CA GLY A 70 -10.21 3.66 3.59
C GLY A 70 -10.52 4.91 4.41
N GLY A 71 -10.95 4.74 5.67
CA GLY A 71 -11.16 5.83 6.62
C GLY A 71 -9.86 6.54 6.97
N THR A 72 -8.80 5.79 7.20
CA THR A 72 -7.45 6.32 7.46
C THR A 72 -6.91 7.13 6.28
N ILE A 73 -7.07 6.64 5.05
CA ILE A 73 -6.68 7.38 3.84
C ILE A 73 -7.45 8.69 3.73
N ARG A 74 -8.78 8.66 3.93
CA ARG A 74 -9.61 9.88 3.92
C ARG A 74 -9.19 10.84 5.03
N ALA A 75 -8.88 10.33 6.22
CA ALA A 75 -8.42 11.12 7.35
C ALA A 75 -7.10 11.84 7.04
N MET A 76 -6.15 11.15 6.42
CA MET A 76 -4.87 11.73 6.03
C MET A 76 -4.99 12.76 4.89
N LEU A 77 -5.89 12.54 3.95
CA LEU A 77 -6.14 13.47 2.83
C LEU A 77 -6.99 14.68 3.24
N SER A 78 -7.77 14.58 4.32
CA SER A 78 -8.50 15.73 4.84
C SER A 78 -7.57 16.67 5.59
N LYS A 79 -7.85 17.96 5.48
CA LYS A 79 -7.10 19.01 6.22
C LYS A 79 -7.28 18.93 7.75
N GLY A 80 -8.11 17.98 8.24
CA GLY A 80 -8.47 17.88 9.64
C GLY A 80 -7.46 17.18 10.54
N VAL A 81 -6.71 16.21 10.01
CA VAL A 81 -5.76 15.44 10.82
C VAL A 81 -4.35 16.03 10.65
N LYS A 82 -3.95 16.82 11.64
CA LYS A 82 -2.57 17.34 11.72
C LYS A 82 -1.75 16.41 12.61
N MET A 83 -0.69 15.83 12.06
CA MET A 83 0.27 15.01 12.81
C MET A 83 1.59 15.74 12.98
N THR A 84 2.18 15.60 14.16
CA THR A 84 3.55 16.00 14.40
C THR A 84 4.50 15.08 13.63
N THR A 85 5.68 15.58 13.27
CA THR A 85 6.68 14.78 12.52
C THR A 85 7.04 13.48 13.23
N THR A 86 7.13 13.49 14.56
CA THR A 86 7.40 12.31 15.39
C THR A 86 6.27 11.29 15.37
N GLU A 87 5.02 11.74 15.42
CA GLU A 87 3.83 10.89 15.31
C GLU A 87 3.75 10.23 13.94
N ASN A 88 3.98 11.01 12.88
CA ASN A 88 3.99 10.47 11.52
C ASN A 88 5.11 9.46 11.31
N LEU A 89 6.30 9.69 11.87
CA LEU A 89 7.40 8.72 11.80
C LEU A 89 7.06 7.41 12.53
N ALA A 90 6.46 7.50 13.72
CA ALA A 90 6.02 6.33 14.47
C ALA A 90 4.91 5.56 13.73
N PHE A 91 3.97 6.28 13.11
CA PHE A 91 2.93 5.71 12.27
C PHE A 91 3.52 4.99 11.05
N LEU A 92 4.41 5.66 10.30
CA LEU A 92 5.09 5.10 9.15
C LEU A 92 5.88 3.83 9.49
N THR A 93 6.70 3.87 10.54
CA THR A 93 7.53 2.73 10.93
C THR A 93 6.69 1.54 11.37
N SER A 94 5.62 1.78 12.13
CA SER A 94 4.71 0.71 12.56
C SER A 94 3.99 0.05 11.37
N TRP A 95 3.43 0.84 10.46
CA TRP A 95 2.78 0.31 9.25
C TRP A 95 3.75 -0.44 8.35
N TYR A 96 4.94 0.11 8.14
CA TYR A 96 5.95 -0.53 7.28
C TYR A 96 6.42 -1.88 7.85
N VAL A 97 6.72 -1.94 9.14
CA VAL A 97 7.17 -3.18 9.81
C VAL A 97 6.05 -4.23 9.82
N LEU A 98 4.84 -3.83 10.21
CA LEU A 98 3.69 -4.74 10.24
C LEU A 98 3.32 -5.24 8.83
N PHE A 99 3.28 -4.37 7.84
CA PHE A 99 3.03 -4.76 6.45
C PHE A 99 4.09 -5.72 5.93
N SER A 100 5.38 -5.44 6.16
CA SER A 100 6.48 -6.30 5.71
C SER A 100 6.47 -7.67 6.38
N THR A 101 6.09 -7.76 7.65
CA THR A 101 6.04 -9.02 8.41
C THR A 101 4.77 -9.82 8.12
N THR A 102 3.64 -9.16 7.91
CA THR A 102 2.36 -9.82 7.59
C THR A 102 2.28 -10.27 6.13
N TYR A 103 3.07 -9.68 5.24
CA TYR A 103 3.11 -10.10 3.85
C TYR A 103 3.57 -11.56 3.71
N GLY A 104 2.75 -12.38 3.05
CA GLY A 104 3.03 -13.80 2.84
C GLY A 104 2.45 -14.74 3.90
N ILE A 105 1.65 -14.24 4.85
CA ILE A 105 0.76 -15.06 5.67
C ILE A 105 -0.28 -15.72 4.75
N GLN A 106 -0.76 -16.91 5.12
CA GLN A 106 -1.72 -17.67 4.31
C GLN A 106 -3.17 -17.15 4.46
N VAL A 107 -3.34 -15.83 4.44
CA VAL A 107 -4.64 -15.14 4.43
C VAL A 107 -4.69 -14.28 3.18
N PRO A 108 -5.81 -14.26 2.45
CA PRO A 108 -5.98 -13.32 1.35
C PRO A 108 -5.96 -11.90 1.91
N SER A 109 -4.93 -11.14 1.57
CA SER A 109 -4.78 -9.74 1.98
C SER A 109 -4.44 -8.88 0.76
N GLY A 110 -5.05 -7.70 0.71
CA GLY A 110 -4.69 -6.68 -0.28
C GLY A 110 -3.34 -6.04 0.07
N ILE A 111 -2.56 -5.70 -0.94
CA ILE A 111 -1.29 -4.98 -0.78
C ILE A 111 -1.41 -3.52 -1.22
N PHE A 112 -2.53 -3.15 -1.82
CA PHE A 112 -2.72 -1.84 -2.43
C PHE A 112 -2.97 -0.75 -1.37
N LEU A 113 -3.97 -0.93 -0.49
CA LEU A 113 -4.33 0.05 0.54
C LEU A 113 -3.21 0.31 1.56
N PRO A 114 -2.55 -0.71 2.13
CA PRO A 114 -1.41 -0.47 3.02
C PRO A 114 -0.26 0.29 2.34
N GLY A 115 -0.03 0.02 1.05
CA GLY A 115 0.96 0.74 0.27
C GLY A 115 0.62 2.22 0.10
N ILE A 116 -0.66 2.56 -0.11
CA ILE A 116 -1.13 3.96 -0.13
C ILE A 116 -0.86 4.64 1.21
N ILE A 117 -1.24 4.02 2.33
CA ILE A 117 -1.06 4.57 3.68
C ILE A 117 0.42 4.87 3.96
N ILE A 118 1.31 3.93 3.66
CA ILE A 118 2.75 4.13 3.81
C ILE A 118 3.24 5.28 2.93
N GLY A 119 2.80 5.32 1.67
CA GLY A 119 3.18 6.37 0.72
C GLY A 119 2.67 7.76 1.13
N LEU A 120 1.43 7.86 1.64
CA LEU A 120 0.88 9.10 2.22
C LEU A 120 1.73 9.60 3.39
N SER A 121 2.14 8.70 4.28
CA SER A 121 2.99 9.05 5.44
C SER A 121 4.36 9.56 5.00
N VAL A 122 4.98 8.94 3.99
CA VAL A 122 6.24 9.42 3.41
C VAL A 122 6.06 10.80 2.76
N GLY A 123 4.98 10.97 1.99
CA GLY A 123 4.64 12.25 1.38
C GLY A 123 4.41 13.36 2.41
N GLN A 124 3.79 13.04 3.54
CA GLN A 124 3.58 13.98 4.64
C GLN A 124 4.89 14.36 5.33
N LEU A 125 5.81 13.39 5.55
CA LEU A 125 7.14 13.70 6.07
C LEU A 125 7.91 14.65 5.16
N TYR A 126 7.86 14.39 3.85
CA TYR A 126 8.48 15.27 2.86
C TYR A 126 7.83 16.66 2.86
N GLY A 127 6.49 16.75 2.92
CA GLY A 127 5.75 17.99 3.00
C GLY A 127 6.11 18.81 4.25
N ASN A 128 6.23 18.15 5.41
CA ASN A 128 6.66 18.79 6.66
C ASN A 128 8.10 19.34 6.57
N LEU A 129 9.01 18.58 5.97
CA LEU A 129 10.38 19.00 5.76
C LEU A 129 10.47 20.18 4.80
N TYR A 130 9.69 20.15 3.72
CA TYR A 130 9.63 21.24 2.74
C TYR A 130 9.04 22.52 3.35
N THR A 131 7.98 22.41 4.15
CA THR A 131 7.35 23.54 4.85
C THR A 131 8.30 24.18 5.85
N TRP A 132 9.16 23.39 6.49
CA TRP A 132 10.21 23.91 7.38
C TRP A 132 11.24 24.74 6.61
N ALA A 133 11.60 24.32 5.39
CA ALA A 133 12.57 25.02 4.55
C ALA A 133 11.95 26.22 3.80
N PHE A 134 10.69 26.13 3.36
CA PHE A 134 10.00 27.12 2.52
C PHE A 134 8.54 27.33 3.01
N PRO A 135 8.30 28.18 4.00
CA PRO A 135 6.98 28.32 4.64
C PRO A 135 5.87 28.92 3.76
N SER A 136 6.20 29.51 2.61
CA SER A 136 5.24 30.29 1.82
C SER A 136 4.48 29.53 0.72
N GLN A 137 4.78 28.26 0.42
CA GLN A 137 4.25 27.56 -0.77
C GLN A 137 3.85 26.09 -0.55
N ALA A 138 3.43 25.69 0.62
CA ALA A 138 3.17 24.29 0.89
C ALA A 138 1.73 23.86 0.58
N GLU A 139 1.48 23.33 -0.62
CA GLU A 139 0.33 22.48 -0.90
C GLU A 139 0.56 21.06 -0.37
N GLN A 140 0.36 20.88 0.92
CA GLN A 140 0.64 19.64 1.62
C GLN A 140 -0.07 18.42 0.99
N LEU A 141 -1.29 18.60 0.47
CA LEU A 141 -2.08 17.56 -0.18
C LEU A 141 -1.39 16.97 -1.42
N SER A 142 -0.74 17.82 -2.21
CA SER A 142 -0.02 17.39 -3.42
C SER A 142 1.14 16.45 -3.10
N TYR A 143 1.88 16.73 -2.03
CA TYR A 143 3.00 15.88 -1.60
C TYR A 143 2.53 14.52 -1.09
N LEU A 144 1.39 14.48 -0.37
CA LEU A 144 0.80 13.23 0.09
C LEU A 144 0.43 12.32 -1.08
N LEU A 145 -0.27 12.87 -2.06
CA LEU A 145 -0.76 12.11 -3.22
C LEU A 145 0.39 11.61 -4.11
N VAL A 146 1.38 12.46 -4.36
CA VAL A 146 2.57 12.07 -5.13
C VAL A 146 3.37 11.01 -4.39
N GLY A 147 3.51 11.12 -3.06
CA GLY A 147 4.16 10.11 -2.22
C GLY A 147 3.46 8.76 -2.26
N ALA A 148 2.13 8.74 -2.15
CA ALA A 148 1.33 7.51 -2.27
C ALA A 148 1.49 6.87 -3.65
N HIS A 149 1.45 7.67 -4.71
CA HIS A 149 1.64 7.21 -6.07
C HIS A 149 3.04 6.61 -6.29
N ALA A 150 4.08 7.32 -5.89
CA ALA A 150 5.47 6.87 -6.02
C ALA A 150 5.73 5.54 -5.28
N MET A 151 5.16 5.39 -4.09
CA MET A 151 5.28 4.15 -3.32
C MET A 151 4.62 2.98 -4.05
N LEU A 152 3.39 3.15 -4.55
CA LEU A 152 2.69 2.12 -5.31
C LEU A 152 3.44 1.69 -6.57
N VAL A 153 3.94 2.66 -7.35
CA VAL A 153 4.73 2.39 -8.56
C VAL A 153 5.99 1.60 -8.21
N SER A 154 6.65 1.94 -7.11
CA SER A 154 7.91 1.33 -6.71
C SER A 154 7.84 -0.17 -6.53
N TYR A 155 6.79 -0.70 -5.88
CA TYR A 155 6.73 -2.14 -5.62
C TYR A 155 5.82 -2.91 -6.57
N CYS A 156 4.81 -2.26 -7.17
CA CYS A 156 3.94 -2.90 -8.17
C CYS A 156 4.56 -2.93 -9.56
N HIS A 157 5.42 -1.97 -9.90
CA HIS A 157 5.94 -1.71 -11.25
C HIS A 157 4.83 -1.45 -12.28
N LEU A 158 3.66 -0.99 -11.80
CA LEU A 158 2.60 -0.49 -12.66
C LEU A 158 2.93 0.95 -13.08
N THR A 159 2.68 1.26 -14.35
CA THR A 159 3.04 2.57 -14.91
C THR A 159 1.82 3.47 -15.09
N TYR A 160 1.32 3.55 -16.31
CA TYR A 160 0.26 4.49 -16.68
C TYR A 160 -1.08 4.20 -16.00
N SER A 161 -1.44 2.93 -15.83
CA SER A 161 -2.70 2.55 -15.21
C SER A 161 -2.85 3.10 -13.80
N LEU A 162 -1.76 3.11 -13.02
CA LEU A 162 -1.78 3.63 -11.67
C LEU A 162 -1.91 5.15 -11.64
N ALA A 163 -1.21 5.86 -12.54
CA ALA A 163 -1.32 7.31 -12.67
C ALA A 163 -2.76 7.73 -13.02
N VAL A 164 -3.39 7.03 -13.97
CA VAL A 164 -4.78 7.30 -14.36
C VAL A 164 -5.75 7.04 -13.22
N ILE A 165 -5.62 5.91 -12.50
CA ILE A 165 -6.48 5.59 -11.35
C ILE A 165 -6.36 6.67 -10.27
N MET A 166 -5.14 7.10 -9.95
CA MET A 166 -4.92 8.14 -8.94
C MET A 166 -5.48 9.50 -9.36
N LEU A 167 -5.37 9.87 -10.63
CA LEU A 167 -5.95 11.09 -11.16
C LEU A 167 -7.49 11.07 -11.13
N GLU A 168 -8.07 9.96 -11.53
CA GLU A 168 -9.52 9.79 -11.53
C GLU A 168 -10.10 9.84 -10.11
N THR A 169 -9.44 9.19 -9.15
CA THR A 169 -9.88 9.19 -7.75
C THR A 169 -9.71 10.54 -7.07
N THR A 170 -8.71 11.33 -7.44
CA THR A 170 -8.43 12.64 -6.84
C THR A 170 -9.06 13.81 -7.61
N GLN A 171 -9.49 13.58 -8.84
CA GLN A 171 -10.05 14.61 -9.76
C GLN A 171 -9.15 15.86 -9.92
N SER A 172 -7.85 15.71 -9.67
CA SER A 172 -6.88 16.80 -9.64
C SER A 172 -5.97 16.76 -10.86
N ILE A 173 -6.39 17.37 -11.95
CA ILE A 173 -5.63 17.41 -13.23
C ILE A 173 -4.24 18.05 -13.05
N ASN A 174 -4.12 19.01 -12.14
CA ASN A 174 -2.86 19.69 -11.85
C ASN A 174 -1.74 18.75 -11.35
N LEU A 175 -2.11 17.60 -10.77
CA LEU A 175 -1.15 16.60 -10.28
C LEU A 175 -0.66 15.63 -11.37
N PHE A 176 -1.19 15.74 -12.60
CA PHE A 176 -0.81 14.84 -13.69
C PHE A 176 0.70 14.86 -13.99
N ILE A 177 1.25 16.04 -14.17
CA ILE A 177 2.68 16.22 -14.49
C ILE A 177 3.57 15.71 -13.35
N PRO A 178 3.39 16.12 -12.08
CA PRO A 178 4.15 15.57 -10.96
C PRO A 178 4.06 14.04 -10.83
N MET A 179 2.88 13.46 -11.05
CA MET A 179 2.70 12.01 -10.98
C MET A 179 3.46 11.26 -12.07
N ILE A 180 3.51 11.77 -13.30
CA ILE A 180 4.31 11.17 -14.38
C ILE A 180 5.80 11.20 -14.04
N PHE A 181 6.32 12.32 -13.57
CA PHE A 181 7.71 12.42 -13.13
C PHE A 181 8.00 11.43 -11.99
N ALA A 182 7.12 11.36 -10.99
CA ALA A 182 7.23 10.40 -9.90
C ALA A 182 7.24 8.95 -10.40
N THR A 183 6.40 8.63 -11.42
CA THR A 183 6.39 7.31 -12.05
C THR A 183 7.73 6.97 -12.69
N ILE A 184 8.29 7.87 -13.49
CA ILE A 184 9.55 7.64 -14.21
C ILE A 184 10.69 7.41 -13.21
N VAL A 185 10.83 8.29 -12.24
CA VAL A 185 11.90 8.23 -11.23
C VAL A 185 11.75 6.99 -10.36
N SER A 186 10.55 6.77 -9.79
CA SER A 186 10.28 5.64 -8.90
C SER A 186 10.49 4.30 -9.61
N LEU A 187 10.02 4.17 -10.86
CA LEU A 187 10.20 2.95 -11.64
C LEU A 187 11.66 2.70 -12.01
N SER A 188 12.40 3.74 -12.40
CA SER A 188 13.83 3.63 -12.75
C SER A 188 14.65 3.17 -11.55
N VAL A 189 14.46 3.81 -10.41
CA VAL A 189 15.14 3.44 -9.17
C VAL A 189 14.73 2.03 -8.73
N SER A 190 13.45 1.73 -8.67
CA SER A 190 12.95 0.44 -8.21
C SER A 190 13.42 -0.73 -9.07
N LYS A 191 13.41 -0.60 -10.40
CA LYS A 191 13.91 -1.64 -11.32
C LYS A 191 15.40 -1.94 -11.13
N HIS A 192 16.15 -0.95 -10.67
CA HIS A 192 17.58 -1.15 -10.39
C HIS A 192 17.81 -1.99 -9.13
N PHE A 193 16.98 -1.84 -8.11
CA PHE A 193 17.15 -2.52 -6.82
C PHE A 193 16.36 -3.82 -6.69
N SER A 194 15.15 -3.89 -7.24
CA SER A 194 14.25 -5.03 -7.01
C SER A 194 13.37 -5.34 -8.20
N ARG A 195 12.78 -6.55 -8.16
CA ARG A 195 11.73 -6.96 -9.09
C ARG A 195 10.36 -6.59 -8.53
N SER A 196 9.35 -6.52 -9.40
CA SER A 196 7.97 -6.33 -8.95
C SER A 196 7.58 -7.37 -7.88
N LEU A 197 6.85 -6.93 -6.87
CA LEU A 197 6.32 -7.78 -5.82
C LEU A 197 5.45 -8.90 -6.38
N TYR A 198 4.69 -8.62 -7.44
CA TYR A 198 3.88 -9.61 -8.15
C TYR A 198 4.73 -10.69 -8.84
N ASP A 199 5.83 -10.31 -9.49
CA ASP A 199 6.75 -11.25 -10.13
C ASP A 199 7.41 -12.18 -9.08
N ILE A 200 7.80 -11.62 -7.95
CA ILE A 200 8.33 -12.38 -6.81
C ILE A 200 7.27 -13.36 -6.27
N ALA A 201 6.02 -12.94 -6.14
CA ALA A 201 4.92 -13.77 -5.66
C ALA A 201 4.63 -14.93 -6.62
N LEU A 202 4.59 -14.68 -7.93
CA LEU A 202 4.37 -15.68 -8.97
C LEU A 202 5.50 -16.73 -8.99
N ARG A 203 6.75 -16.28 -8.94
CA ARG A 203 7.92 -17.18 -8.86
C ARG A 203 7.91 -18.02 -7.59
N THR A 204 7.50 -17.43 -6.47
CA THR A 204 7.42 -18.16 -5.20
C THR A 204 6.34 -19.23 -5.21
N LYS A 205 5.26 -19.04 -5.97
CA LYS A 205 4.18 -20.01 -6.16
C LYS A 205 4.45 -21.00 -7.30
N ASN A 206 5.56 -20.85 -8.04
CA ASN A 206 5.90 -21.64 -9.24
C ASN A 206 4.78 -21.62 -10.30
N ILE A 207 4.12 -20.47 -10.47
CA ILE A 207 3.13 -20.29 -11.53
C ILE A 207 3.88 -19.97 -12.82
N PRO A 208 3.64 -20.72 -13.91
CA PRO A 208 4.26 -20.43 -15.20
C PRO A 208 3.81 -19.06 -15.70
N LEU A 209 4.75 -18.16 -15.88
CA LEU A 209 4.51 -16.83 -16.42
C LEU A 209 4.95 -16.79 -17.87
N LEU A 210 4.07 -16.38 -18.75
CA LEU A 210 4.44 -16.07 -20.12
C LEU A 210 5.32 -14.82 -20.12
N ARG A 211 6.43 -14.89 -20.82
CA ARG A 211 7.32 -13.73 -20.98
C ARG A 211 6.65 -12.69 -21.86
N GLU A 212 6.72 -11.45 -21.46
CA GLU A 212 6.17 -10.30 -22.20
C GLU A 212 6.77 -10.17 -23.61
N GLN A 213 8.03 -10.56 -23.75
CA GLN A 213 8.71 -10.59 -25.04
C GLN A 213 8.94 -12.03 -25.49
N VAL A 214 8.38 -12.37 -26.62
CA VAL A 214 8.63 -13.66 -27.26
C VAL A 214 10.13 -13.73 -27.63
N PRO A 215 10.86 -14.80 -27.25
CA PRO A 215 12.24 -15.00 -27.67
C PRO A 215 12.36 -14.87 -29.21
N PHE A 216 13.42 -14.23 -29.66
CA PHE A 216 13.61 -13.93 -31.10
C PHE A 216 13.45 -15.18 -31.97
N GLN A 217 13.87 -16.35 -31.48
CA GLN A 217 13.73 -17.64 -32.17
C GLN A 217 12.29 -18.06 -32.43
N ASN A 218 11.33 -17.61 -31.59
CA ASN A 218 9.92 -18.02 -31.68
C ASN A 218 9.02 -16.93 -32.28
N ARG A 219 9.57 -15.78 -32.69
CA ARG A 219 8.75 -14.67 -33.26
C ARG A 219 8.08 -15.05 -34.58
N LEU A 220 8.67 -15.93 -35.34
CA LEU A 220 8.14 -16.38 -36.63
C LEU A 220 7.51 -17.79 -36.57
N ALA A 221 7.56 -18.44 -35.39
CA ALA A 221 6.98 -19.76 -35.22
C ALA A 221 5.46 -19.69 -35.23
N ARG A 222 4.80 -20.58 -35.98
CA ARG A 222 3.35 -20.72 -35.98
C ARG A 222 2.89 -21.37 -34.68
N ALA A 223 1.70 -21.02 -34.19
CA ALA A 223 1.14 -21.59 -32.95
C ALA A 223 1.14 -23.14 -32.97
N PHE A 224 0.92 -23.75 -34.15
CA PHE A 224 0.95 -25.20 -34.37
C PHE A 224 2.35 -25.84 -34.14
N GLU A 225 3.42 -25.12 -34.32
CA GLU A 225 4.80 -25.61 -34.14
C GLU A 225 5.23 -25.58 -32.65
N VAL A 226 4.61 -24.69 -31.88
CA VAL A 226 4.94 -24.45 -30.46
C VAL A 226 4.00 -25.18 -29.51
N CYS A 227 2.81 -25.59 -29.96
CA CYS A 227 1.86 -26.30 -29.10
C CYS A 227 2.28 -27.77 -28.88
N THR A 228 2.01 -28.30 -27.70
CA THR A 228 2.16 -29.73 -27.39
C THR A 228 1.17 -30.57 -28.19
N LYS A 229 1.64 -31.59 -28.84
CA LYS A 229 0.78 -32.53 -29.62
C LYS A 229 0.60 -33.85 -28.84
N PRO A 230 -0.60 -34.35 -28.63
CA PRO A 230 -1.90 -33.75 -28.92
C PRO A 230 -2.25 -32.57 -27.98
N PRO A 231 -3.04 -31.59 -28.45
CA PRO A 231 -3.45 -30.48 -27.61
C PRO A 231 -4.31 -31.03 -26.44
N LEU A 232 -4.03 -30.54 -25.21
CA LEU A 232 -4.86 -30.83 -24.06
C LEU A 232 -6.23 -30.16 -24.26
N THR A 233 -7.22 -30.95 -24.65
CA THR A 233 -8.60 -30.47 -24.75
C THR A 233 -9.30 -30.66 -23.41
N LEU A 234 -9.94 -29.61 -22.91
CA LEU A 234 -10.88 -29.74 -21.81
C LEU A 234 -12.12 -30.47 -22.34
N GLN A 235 -12.31 -31.73 -21.91
CA GLN A 235 -13.59 -32.42 -22.13
C GLN A 235 -14.65 -31.70 -21.28
N CYS A 236 -15.55 -30.98 -21.93
CA CYS A 236 -16.81 -30.60 -21.29
C CYS A 236 -17.57 -31.87 -20.94
N MET A 237 -17.60 -32.27 -19.68
CA MET A 237 -18.63 -33.13 -19.16
C MET A 237 -19.91 -32.30 -19.18
N CYS A 238 -20.68 -32.36 -20.28
CA CYS A 238 -22.10 -32.02 -20.27
C CYS A 238 -22.80 -33.21 -19.60
N PRO A 239 -23.45 -33.07 -18.45
CA PRO A 239 -24.37 -34.09 -17.97
C PRO A 239 -25.56 -34.14 -18.95
N VAL A 240 -25.82 -35.34 -19.47
CA VAL A 240 -27.02 -35.65 -20.25
C VAL A 240 -28.21 -35.70 -19.29
#